data_f2f303701f82a0e8b18ba3f929a37c37
#
_entry.id   f2f303701f82a0e8b18ba3f929a37c37
#
_cell.length_a   1.000
_cell.length_b   1.000
_cell.length_c   1.000
_cell.angle_alpha   90.00
_cell.angle_beta   90.00
_cell.angle_gamma   90.00
#
_symmetry.space_group_name_H-M   'P 1'
#
loop_
_entity.id
_entity.type
_entity.pdbx_description
1 polymer ?
#
loop_
_entity_poly.entity_id
_entity_poly.type
_entity_poly.pdbx_seq_one_letter_code
_entity_poly.pdbx_strand_id
1 'polypeptide(L)'
;MLKSAGDLISEVQQHIECVDVATAKKIYDESPDAVIVDVRESHSANESKLSNSVNISRGLLEMQVHKECPAATTVILTHCGGGGRASLAAYSLKQLGYTDVYAITAPFDEIKKVFG
;
A
#
# COMPACT_ATOMS: atom_id res chain seq x y z
N MET A 1 -2.74 -19.02 21.96
CA MET A 1 -3.47 -17.77 22.23
C MET A 1 -3.65 -16.99 20.93
N LEU A 2 -4.82 -16.41 20.76
CA LEU A 2 -5.09 -15.60 19.57
C LEU A 2 -4.37 -14.25 19.63
N LYS A 3 -3.85 -13.82 18.49
CA LYS A 3 -3.34 -12.46 18.31
C LYS A 3 -4.47 -11.56 17.83
N SER A 4 -4.44 -10.32 18.24
CA SER A 4 -5.34 -9.30 17.66
C SER A 4 -4.83 -8.88 16.28
N ALA A 5 -5.69 -8.24 15.50
CA ALA A 5 -5.25 -7.65 14.23
C ALA A 5 -4.13 -6.62 14.46
N GLY A 6 -4.25 -5.82 15.51
CA GLY A 6 -3.21 -4.83 15.85
C GLY A 6 -1.86 -5.48 16.17
N ASP A 7 -1.87 -6.61 16.88
CA ASP A 7 -0.63 -7.34 17.18
C ASP A 7 0.03 -7.85 15.91
N LEU A 8 -0.77 -8.42 15.01
CA LEU A 8 -0.25 -8.91 13.73
C LEU A 8 0.32 -7.78 12.88
N ILE A 9 -0.39 -6.66 12.81
CA ILE A 9 0.08 -5.50 12.06
C ILE A 9 1.40 -4.98 12.63
N SER A 10 1.52 -4.88 13.97
CA SER A 10 2.75 -4.44 14.60
C SER A 10 3.92 -5.37 14.29
N GLU A 11 3.71 -6.68 14.29
CA GLU A 11 4.74 -7.64 13.92
C GLU A 11 5.18 -7.46 12.46
N VAL A 12 4.21 -7.35 11.56
CA VAL A 12 4.47 -7.19 10.13
C VAL A 12 5.25 -5.91 9.86
N GLN A 13 4.93 -4.84 10.56
CA GLN A 13 5.62 -3.55 10.38
C GLN A 13 7.11 -3.60 10.71
N GLN A 14 7.56 -4.59 11.46
CA GLN A 14 8.99 -4.79 11.73
C GLN A 14 9.75 -5.35 10.53
N HIS A 15 9.04 -5.85 9.53
CA HIS A 15 9.62 -6.52 8.36
C HIS A 15 9.38 -5.76 7.05
N ILE A 16 8.79 -4.56 7.11
CA ILE A 16 8.46 -3.76 5.94
C ILE A 16 8.93 -2.32 6.13
N GLU A 17 8.91 -1.55 5.05
CA GLU A 17 9.17 -0.12 5.10
C GLU A 17 7.85 0.63 5.25
N CYS A 18 7.64 1.23 6.41
CA CYS A 18 6.51 2.13 6.65
C CYS A 18 6.98 3.56 6.45
N VAL A 19 6.19 4.35 5.74
CA VAL A 19 6.55 5.74 5.43
C VAL A 19 5.39 6.68 5.75
N ASP A 20 5.73 7.92 6.09
CA ASP A 20 4.72 8.97 6.23
C ASP A 20 4.36 9.52 4.84
N VAL A 21 3.39 10.43 4.79
CA VAL A 21 2.87 10.95 3.52
C VAL A 21 3.95 11.73 2.76
N ALA A 22 4.72 12.55 3.46
CA ALA A 22 5.76 13.36 2.83
C ALA A 22 6.84 12.49 2.19
N THR A 23 7.30 11.47 2.91
CA THR A 23 8.28 10.52 2.40
C THR A 23 7.73 9.73 1.22
N ALA A 24 6.47 9.29 1.32
CA ALA A 24 5.80 8.58 0.23
C ALA A 24 5.73 9.43 -1.03
N LYS A 25 5.37 10.70 -0.89
CA LYS A 25 5.28 11.62 -2.03
C LYS A 25 6.64 11.79 -2.71
N LYS A 26 7.69 11.93 -1.91
CA LYS A 26 9.06 12.05 -2.43
C LYS A 26 9.46 10.80 -3.22
N ILE A 27 9.22 9.62 -2.66
CA ILE A 27 9.51 8.34 -3.34
C ILE A 27 8.75 8.27 -4.66
N TYR A 28 7.47 8.60 -4.64
CA TYR A 28 6.63 8.57 -5.82
C TYR A 28 7.14 9.51 -6.91
N ASP A 29 7.48 10.74 -6.54
CA ASP A 29 7.94 11.76 -7.49
C ASP A 29 9.30 11.42 -8.09
N GLU A 30 10.15 10.70 -7.35
CA GLU A 30 11.47 10.29 -7.81
C GLU A 30 11.45 8.98 -8.60
N SER A 31 10.31 8.31 -8.68
CA SER A 31 10.18 7.00 -9.34
C SER A 31 9.12 7.08 -10.43
N PRO A 32 9.50 7.35 -11.69
CA PRO A 32 8.53 7.59 -12.78
C PRO A 32 7.52 6.47 -12.99
N ASP A 33 7.92 5.23 -12.72
CA ASP A 33 7.07 4.06 -12.94
C ASP A 33 6.45 3.52 -11.63
N ALA A 34 6.50 4.31 -10.55
CA ALA A 34 5.93 3.89 -9.28
C ALA A 34 4.41 3.70 -9.38
N VAL A 35 3.90 2.69 -8.70
CA VAL A 35 2.48 2.37 -8.67
C VAL A 35 1.97 2.53 -7.23
N ILE A 36 0.88 3.27 -7.08
CA ILE A 36 0.19 3.39 -5.80
C ILE A 36 -0.96 2.38 -5.81
N VAL A 37 -0.96 1.46 -4.87
CA VAL A 37 -2.01 0.45 -4.75
C VAL A 37 -2.89 0.75 -3.53
N ASP A 38 -4.16 1.05 -3.81
CA ASP A 38 -5.19 1.26 -2.80
C ASP A 38 -5.77 -0.11 -2.45
N VAL A 39 -5.50 -0.59 -1.24
CA VAL A 39 -5.95 -1.92 -0.81
C VAL A 39 -7.25 -1.89 0.00
N ARG A 40 -7.97 -0.76 -0.02
CA ARG A 40 -9.31 -0.68 0.55
C ARG A 40 -10.29 -1.46 -0.32
N GLU A 41 -11.47 -1.74 0.25
CA GLU A 41 -12.55 -2.36 -0.53
C GLU A 41 -13.01 -1.43 -1.66
N SER A 42 -13.51 -2.02 -2.74
CA SER A 42 -13.85 -1.26 -3.95
C SER A 42 -14.91 -0.18 -3.71
N HIS A 43 -15.86 -0.41 -2.80
CA HIS A 43 -16.88 0.60 -2.52
C HIS A 43 -16.25 1.88 -1.93
N SER A 44 -15.22 1.76 -1.12
CA SER A 44 -14.52 2.93 -0.58
C SER A 44 -13.79 3.69 -1.68
N ALA A 45 -13.12 2.98 -2.57
CA ALA A 45 -12.41 3.59 -3.70
C ALA A 45 -13.38 4.27 -4.66
N ASN A 46 -14.58 3.69 -4.84
CA ASN A 46 -15.60 4.29 -5.70
C ASN A 46 -16.14 5.61 -5.13
N GLU A 47 -16.17 5.75 -3.82
CA GLU A 47 -16.62 7.00 -3.18
C GLU A 47 -15.54 8.08 -3.28
N SER A 48 -14.28 7.73 -3.03
CA SER A 48 -13.17 8.67 -3.08
C SER A 48 -11.87 7.91 -3.20
N LYS A 49 -11.00 8.31 -4.12
CA LYS A 49 -9.69 7.68 -4.30
C LYS A 49 -8.63 8.72 -4.69
N LEU A 50 -7.36 8.33 -4.58
CA LEU A 50 -6.26 9.14 -5.09
C LEU A 50 -6.30 9.13 -6.62
N SER A 51 -5.91 10.26 -7.23
CA SER A 51 -5.99 10.44 -8.69
C SER A 51 -5.24 9.37 -9.48
N ASN A 52 -4.08 8.95 -8.99
CA ASN A 52 -3.19 8.05 -9.72
C ASN A 52 -3.04 6.69 -9.06
N SER A 53 -4.02 6.27 -8.27
CA SER A 53 -3.96 4.97 -7.60
C SER A 53 -4.71 3.88 -8.38
N VAL A 54 -4.29 2.66 -8.15
CA VAL A 54 -4.97 1.46 -8.64
C VAL A 54 -5.61 0.78 -7.44
N ASN A 55 -6.90 0.51 -7.51
CA ASN A 55 -7.60 -0.17 -6.42
C ASN A 55 -7.54 -1.70 -6.63
N ILE A 56 -6.91 -2.36 -5.69
CA ILE A 56 -6.94 -3.83 -5.60
C ILE A 56 -7.23 -4.14 -4.13
N SER A 57 -8.44 -4.60 -3.84
CA SER A 57 -8.82 -4.94 -2.46
C SER A 57 -7.83 -5.91 -1.85
N ARG A 58 -7.56 -5.76 -0.54
CA ARG A 58 -6.55 -6.57 0.14
C ARG A 58 -6.72 -8.07 -0.13
N GLY A 59 -7.96 -8.56 -0.15
CA GLY A 59 -8.24 -9.99 -0.38
C GLY A 59 -7.95 -10.49 -1.79
N LEU A 60 -7.76 -9.59 -2.75
CA LEU A 60 -7.50 -9.94 -4.15
C LEU A 60 -6.06 -9.60 -4.59
N LEU A 61 -5.28 -9.01 -3.69
CA LEU A 61 -3.99 -8.44 -4.04
C LEU A 61 -3.05 -9.45 -4.71
N GLU A 62 -2.84 -10.58 -4.09
CA GLU A 62 -1.89 -11.58 -4.59
C GLU A 62 -2.28 -12.13 -5.97
N MET A 63 -3.57 -12.18 -6.24
CA MET A 63 -4.08 -12.71 -7.50
C MET A 63 -4.01 -11.71 -8.66
N GLN A 64 -4.00 -10.41 -8.34
CA GLN A 64 -4.17 -9.37 -9.36
C GLN A 64 -2.98 -8.43 -9.54
N VAL A 65 -2.11 -8.31 -8.53
CA VAL A 65 -1.06 -7.28 -8.54
C VAL A 65 -0.10 -7.43 -9.71
N HIS A 66 0.19 -8.63 -10.16
CA HIS A 66 1.15 -8.85 -11.24
C HIS A 66 0.71 -8.26 -12.58
N LYS A 67 -0.58 -8.03 -12.77
CA LYS A 67 -1.11 -7.36 -13.97
C LYS A 67 -0.72 -5.89 -14.00
N GLU A 68 -0.73 -5.25 -12.83
CA GLU A 68 -0.38 -3.84 -12.70
C GLU A 68 1.12 -3.63 -12.50
N CYS A 69 1.79 -4.60 -11.88
CA CYS A 69 3.19 -4.52 -11.53
C CYS A 69 3.89 -5.82 -11.96
N PRO A 70 4.17 -5.98 -13.26
CA PRO A 70 4.80 -7.22 -13.75
C PRO A 70 6.28 -7.36 -13.40
N ALA A 71 6.97 -6.28 -13.07
CA ALA A 71 8.40 -6.32 -12.75
C ALA A 71 8.61 -6.32 -11.24
N ALA A 72 9.46 -7.23 -10.74
CA ALA A 72 9.79 -7.35 -9.33
C ALA A 72 10.41 -6.07 -8.75
N THR A 73 11.02 -5.24 -9.58
CA THR A 73 11.66 -4.00 -9.17
C THR A 73 10.75 -2.78 -9.22
N THR A 74 9.48 -2.95 -9.56
CA THR A 74 8.51 -1.86 -9.55
C THR A 74 8.42 -1.26 -8.14
N VAL A 75 8.52 0.06 -8.04
CA VAL A 75 8.29 0.75 -6.77
C VAL A 75 6.80 0.75 -6.49
N ILE A 76 6.39 0.15 -5.39
CA ILE A 76 4.98 0.04 -5.00
C ILE A 76 4.76 0.73 -3.66
N LEU A 77 3.76 1.61 -3.64
CA LEU A 77 3.31 2.27 -2.42
C LEU A 77 1.90 1.78 -2.11
N THR A 78 1.71 1.16 -0.97
CA THR A 78 0.37 0.70 -0.55
C THR A 78 -0.27 1.71 0.38
N HIS A 79 -1.58 1.86 0.29
CA HIS A 79 -2.33 2.64 1.26
C HIS A 79 -3.71 2.03 1.51
N CYS A 80 -4.30 2.43 2.63
CA CYS A 80 -5.66 2.05 3.00
C CYS A 80 -6.30 3.19 3.81
N GLY A 81 -7.22 2.90 4.69
CA GLY A 81 -7.87 3.93 5.51
C GLY A 81 -7.02 4.44 6.65
N GLY A 82 -6.17 3.61 7.23
CA GLY A 82 -5.36 3.98 8.40
C GLY A 82 -3.99 3.32 8.49
N GLY A 83 -3.61 2.51 7.51
CA GLY A 83 -2.28 1.89 7.45
C GLY A 83 -2.21 0.41 7.79
N GLY A 84 -3.23 -0.16 8.42
CA GLY A 84 -3.22 -1.57 8.81
C GLY A 84 -3.22 -2.53 7.62
N ARG A 85 -4.22 -2.41 6.76
CA ARG A 85 -4.30 -3.23 5.54
C ARG A 85 -3.14 -2.94 4.60
N ALA A 86 -2.68 -1.68 4.55
CA ALA A 86 -1.51 -1.29 3.75
C ALA A 86 -0.25 -2.01 4.23
N SER A 87 -0.08 -2.15 5.54
CA SER A 87 1.05 -2.88 6.13
C SER A 87 1.03 -4.36 5.79
N LEU A 88 -0.13 -4.99 5.96
CA LEU A 88 -0.31 -6.40 5.60
C LEU A 88 -0.07 -6.62 4.11
N ALA A 89 -0.54 -5.69 3.27
CA ALA A 89 -0.33 -5.73 1.83
C ALA A 89 1.15 -5.64 1.46
N ALA A 90 1.86 -4.70 2.06
CA ALA A 90 3.29 -4.54 1.79
C ALA A 90 4.08 -5.80 2.15
N TYR A 91 3.74 -6.42 3.27
CA TYR A 91 4.39 -7.67 3.68
C TYR A 91 4.12 -8.79 2.67
N SER A 92 2.88 -8.93 2.24
CA SER A 92 2.52 -9.94 1.24
C SER A 92 3.24 -9.71 -0.09
N LEU A 93 3.36 -8.46 -0.52
CA LEU A 93 4.08 -8.12 -1.76
C LEU A 93 5.56 -8.51 -1.66
N LYS A 94 6.18 -8.31 -0.51
CA LYS A 94 7.56 -8.75 -0.30
C LYS A 94 7.66 -10.27 -0.38
N GLN A 95 6.70 -10.99 0.17
CA GLN A 95 6.67 -12.45 0.07
C GLN A 95 6.52 -12.94 -1.36
N LEU A 96 5.82 -12.17 -2.22
CA LEU A 96 5.70 -12.46 -3.64
C LEU A 96 6.99 -12.21 -4.42
N GLY A 97 7.93 -11.44 -3.85
CA GLY A 97 9.21 -11.17 -4.48
C GLY A 97 9.46 -9.73 -4.91
N TYR A 98 8.53 -8.81 -4.64
CA TYR A 98 8.74 -7.39 -4.91
C TYR A 98 9.79 -6.83 -3.97
N THR A 99 10.72 -6.02 -4.49
CA THR A 99 11.89 -5.55 -3.73
C THR A 99 11.77 -4.12 -3.22
N ASP A 100 10.91 -3.30 -3.80
CA ASP A 100 10.77 -1.88 -3.48
C ASP A 100 9.34 -1.55 -3.09
N VAL A 101 8.93 -1.97 -1.89
CA VAL A 101 7.55 -1.82 -1.39
C VAL A 101 7.54 -0.96 -0.15
N TYR A 102 6.62 -0.01 -0.10
CA TYR A 102 6.46 0.93 1.00
C TYR A 102 4.99 1.00 1.41
N ALA A 103 4.71 0.88 2.71
CA ALA A 103 3.37 1.07 3.24
C ALA A 103 3.21 2.50 3.73
N ILE A 104 2.20 3.20 3.24
CA ILE A 104 1.89 4.55 3.73
C ILE A 104 1.00 4.41 4.95
N THR A 105 1.55 4.69 6.12
CA THR A 105 0.86 4.50 7.40
C THR A 105 0.27 5.81 7.91
N ALA A 106 -0.73 6.30 7.17
CA ALA A 106 -1.42 7.56 7.50
C ALA A 106 -2.91 7.41 7.17
N PRO A 107 -3.77 8.24 7.76
CA PRO A 107 -5.19 8.26 7.40
C PRO A 107 -5.37 8.66 5.93
N PHE A 108 -6.39 8.10 5.28
CA PHE A 108 -6.66 8.36 3.88
C PHE A 108 -6.77 9.86 3.56
N ASP A 109 -7.44 10.62 4.41
CA ASP A 109 -7.63 12.06 4.17
C ASP A 109 -6.31 12.81 4.08
N GLU A 110 -5.33 12.45 4.89
CA GLU A 110 -4.01 13.05 4.85
C GLU A 110 -3.26 12.69 3.57
N ILE A 111 -3.38 11.44 3.15
CA ILE A 111 -2.76 10.97 1.90
C ILE A 111 -3.38 11.71 0.72
N LYS A 112 -4.71 11.83 0.71
CA LYS A 112 -5.42 12.49 -0.38
C LYS A 112 -5.09 13.96 -0.51
N LYS A 113 -4.85 14.66 0.59
CA LYS A 113 -4.45 16.07 0.55
C LYS A 113 -3.14 16.29 -0.22
N VAL A 114 -2.25 15.31 -0.19
CA VAL A 114 -0.93 15.40 -0.82
C VAL A 114 -0.93 14.81 -2.23
N PHE A 115 -1.57 13.67 -2.42
CA PHE A 115 -1.55 12.97 -3.70
C PHE A 115 -2.70 13.38 -4.64
N GLY A 116 -3.73 13.96 -4.10
CA GLY A 116 -4.89 14.35 -4.90
C GLY A 116 -5.85 13.19 -5.11
#